data_75cd796556bd59d78af3dee507f53749
#
_entry.id   75cd796556bd59d78af3dee507f53749
#
_cell.length_a   1.000
_cell.length_b   1.000
_cell.length_c   1.000
_cell.angle_alpha   90.00
_cell.angle_beta   90.00
_cell.angle_gamma   90.00
#
_symmetry.space_group_name_H-M   'P 1'
#
loop_
_entity.id
_entity.type
_entity.pdbx_description
1 polymer ?
#
loop_
_entity_poly.entity_id
_entity_poly.type
_entity_poly.pdbx_seq_one_letter_code
_entity_poly.pdbx_strand_id
1 'polypeptide(L)'
;QSLEELEAAESAQEGLPDSEFEEMGEVALAESAEADDDLPEVSAGGVLKAFDAELWASVDEEAVEYLVASGVGKLWKAVYRDEARADEVAAEAESFHGEHYGQQVRDRFLAEYRAAKELPVPEGYNFRPNGRDLADPNLMQRHAASLVRDKRRVGNWSGTGAGKTLSAILASRVISPSLTVVCCPNSVVDGWSRDIQGAYPDSGVVTKTWNP
;
A
#
# COMPACT_ATOMS: atom_id res chain seq x y z
N GLN A 1 -11.53 9.48 -42.86
CA GLN A 1 -10.47 10.23 -42.19
C GLN A 1 -9.17 9.91 -42.92
N SER A 2 -8.51 10.93 -43.45
CA SER A 2 -7.28 10.74 -44.23
C SER A 2 -6.06 10.65 -43.32
N LEU A 3 -5.01 9.99 -43.81
CA LEU A 3 -3.73 9.85 -43.07
C LEU A 3 -3.15 11.23 -42.67
N GLU A 4 -3.42 12.29 -43.44
CA GLU A 4 -3.00 13.66 -43.12
C GLU A 4 -3.69 14.25 -41.87
N GLU A 5 -4.92 13.84 -41.54
CA GLU A 5 -5.62 14.26 -40.32
C GLU A 5 -5.09 13.58 -39.07
N LEU A 6 -4.53 12.36 -39.20
CA LEU A 6 -3.88 11.65 -38.10
C LEU A 6 -2.48 12.19 -37.79
N GLU A 7 -1.69 12.53 -38.80
CA GLU A 7 -0.36 13.17 -38.67
C GLU A 7 -0.45 14.60 -38.09
N ALA A 8 -1.52 15.34 -38.38
CA ALA A 8 -1.76 16.65 -37.79
C ALA A 8 -2.17 16.57 -36.30
N ALA A 9 -2.79 15.49 -35.87
CA ALA A 9 -3.16 15.28 -34.48
C ALA A 9 -1.96 14.82 -33.61
N GLU A 10 -1.02 14.08 -34.18
CA GLU A 10 0.22 13.68 -33.48
C GLU A 10 1.19 14.87 -33.30
N SER A 11 1.28 15.77 -34.25
CA SER A 11 2.17 16.93 -34.18
C SER A 11 1.70 18.03 -33.22
N ALA A 12 0.45 17.98 -32.77
CA ALA A 12 -0.10 18.90 -31.76
C ALA A 12 0.15 18.48 -30.30
N GLN A 13 0.71 17.31 -30.08
CA GLN A 13 1.05 16.78 -28.73
C GLN A 13 2.53 16.97 -28.32
N GLU A 14 3.37 17.48 -29.25
CA GLU A 14 4.75 17.85 -28.94
C GLU A 14 4.81 19.34 -28.52
N GLY A 15 4.75 19.59 -27.21
CA GLY A 15 5.01 20.96 -26.77
C GLY A 15 4.63 21.37 -25.36
N LEU A 16 4.63 20.45 -24.41
CA LEU A 16 4.73 20.85 -22.99
C LEU A 16 6.17 20.57 -22.52
N PRO A 17 6.88 21.58 -22.00
CA PRO A 17 8.25 21.37 -21.52
C PRO A 17 8.24 20.46 -20.30
N ASP A 18 9.12 19.45 -20.31
CA ASP A 18 9.30 18.48 -19.21
C ASP A 18 9.52 19.14 -17.84
N SER A 19 9.93 20.43 -17.80
CA SER A 19 10.13 21.20 -16.59
C SER A 19 8.85 21.54 -15.80
N GLU A 20 7.68 21.65 -16.46
CA GLU A 20 6.41 21.93 -15.75
C GLU A 20 5.85 20.68 -15.06
N PHE A 21 6.16 19.49 -15.57
CA PHE A 21 5.75 18.23 -14.93
C PHE A 21 6.62 17.88 -13.70
N GLU A 22 7.91 18.21 -13.72
CA GLU A 22 8.80 18.05 -12.58
C GLU A 22 8.44 19.03 -11.46
N GLU A 23 8.14 20.30 -11.78
CA GLU A 23 7.79 21.32 -10.81
C GLU A 23 6.43 21.05 -10.11
N MET A 24 5.42 20.54 -10.86
CA MET A 24 4.14 20.11 -10.25
C MET A 24 4.28 18.85 -9.39
N GLY A 25 5.20 17.94 -9.73
CA GLY A 25 5.50 16.75 -8.94
C GLY A 25 6.23 17.07 -7.65
N GLU A 26 7.19 18.00 -7.68
CA GLU A 26 7.94 18.44 -6.49
C GLU A 26 7.08 19.24 -5.51
N VAL A 27 6.23 20.14 -6.00
CA VAL A 27 5.32 20.92 -5.14
C VAL A 27 4.30 20.02 -4.45
N ALA A 28 3.71 19.05 -5.16
CA ALA A 28 2.77 18.10 -4.55
C ALA A 28 3.42 17.14 -3.54
N LEU A 29 4.70 16.78 -3.75
CA LEU A 29 5.47 15.96 -2.82
C LEU A 29 5.96 16.76 -1.59
N ALA A 30 6.32 18.04 -1.78
CA ALA A 30 6.73 18.92 -0.69
C ALA A 30 5.55 19.26 0.24
N GLU A 31 4.39 19.61 -0.31
CA GLU A 31 3.19 19.86 0.50
C GLU A 31 2.70 18.62 1.27
N SER A 32 2.88 17.41 0.73
CA SER A 32 2.53 16.19 1.44
C SER A 32 3.54 15.79 2.53
N ALA A 33 4.79 16.22 2.44
CA ALA A 33 5.83 15.89 3.41
C ALA A 33 5.85 16.85 4.61
N GLU A 34 5.56 18.14 4.40
CA GLU A 34 5.56 19.14 5.48
C GLU A 34 4.28 19.14 6.34
N ALA A 35 3.17 18.59 5.85
CA ALA A 35 1.90 18.56 6.58
C ALA A 35 1.78 17.43 7.62
N ASP A 36 2.74 16.52 7.74
CA ASP A 36 2.56 15.26 8.48
C ASP A 36 3.35 15.16 9.80
N ASP A 37 4.26 16.10 10.08
CA ASP A 37 5.12 16.03 11.28
C ASP A 37 4.50 16.65 12.55
N ASP A 38 3.46 17.47 12.43
CA ASP A 38 2.81 18.19 13.53
C ASP A 38 1.41 17.67 13.92
N LEU A 39 0.96 16.54 13.36
CA LEU A 39 -0.30 15.94 13.79
C LEU A 39 -0.11 15.28 15.17
N PRO A 40 -0.95 15.62 16.16
CA PRO A 40 -0.87 15.01 17.48
C PRO A 40 -0.94 13.49 17.38
N GLU A 41 -0.23 12.82 18.29
CA GLU A 41 -0.22 11.35 18.38
C GLU A 41 -1.67 10.85 18.51
N VAL A 42 -2.21 10.33 17.39
CA VAL A 42 -3.61 9.92 17.33
C VAL A 42 -3.70 8.55 17.98
N SER A 43 -4.27 8.48 19.19
CA SER A 43 -4.55 7.20 19.83
C SER A 43 -5.66 6.45 19.09
N ALA A 44 -5.61 5.12 19.12
CA ALA A 44 -6.65 4.29 18.52
C ALA A 44 -8.04 4.63 19.08
N GLY A 45 -8.14 4.82 20.38
CA GLY A 45 -9.38 5.25 21.05
C GLY A 45 -9.90 6.60 20.56
N GLY A 46 -9.01 7.54 20.25
CA GLY A 46 -9.38 8.84 19.69
C GLY A 46 -9.96 8.71 18.28
N VAL A 47 -9.34 7.91 17.42
CA VAL A 47 -9.87 7.60 16.08
C VAL A 47 -11.24 6.95 16.19
N LEU A 48 -11.37 5.91 16.99
CA LEU A 48 -12.62 5.13 17.11
C LEU A 48 -13.77 5.96 17.65
N LYS A 49 -13.52 6.82 18.66
CA LYS A 49 -14.53 7.73 19.18
C LYS A 49 -15.01 8.74 18.15
N ALA A 50 -14.13 9.23 17.29
CA ALA A 50 -14.52 10.16 16.24
C ALA A 50 -15.47 9.51 15.21
N PHE A 51 -15.35 8.22 14.99
CA PHE A 51 -16.21 7.44 14.09
C PHE A 51 -17.47 6.88 14.77
N ASP A 52 -17.57 6.98 16.08
CA ASP A 52 -18.74 6.53 16.86
C ASP A 52 -19.73 7.68 17.15
N ALA A 53 -19.46 8.89 16.69
CA ALA A 53 -20.32 10.04 16.93
C ALA A 53 -21.63 9.94 16.09
N GLU A 54 -22.75 10.39 16.68
CA GLU A 54 -24.07 10.41 16.04
C GLU A 54 -24.12 11.17 14.70
N LEU A 55 -23.14 12.04 14.46
CA LEU A 55 -23.02 12.82 13.23
C LEU A 55 -23.07 11.96 11.96
N TRP A 56 -22.70 10.70 12.06
CA TRP A 56 -22.60 9.75 10.93
C TRP A 56 -23.89 8.97 10.69
N ALA A 57 -24.88 9.08 11.56
CA ALA A 57 -26.13 8.31 11.46
C ALA A 57 -27.00 8.67 10.24
N SER A 58 -26.72 9.81 9.57
CA SER A 58 -27.44 10.28 8.38
C SER A 58 -26.70 10.07 7.06
N VAL A 59 -25.56 9.36 7.08
CA VAL A 59 -24.73 9.13 5.90
C VAL A 59 -25.26 7.95 5.12
N ASP A 60 -25.23 8.02 3.78
CA ASP A 60 -25.67 6.91 2.94
C ASP A 60 -24.70 5.72 3.01
N GLU A 61 -25.16 4.54 2.59
CA GLU A 61 -24.44 3.27 2.73
C GLU A 61 -23.08 3.28 2.00
N GLU A 62 -22.98 3.93 0.82
CA GLU A 62 -21.75 4.02 0.05
C GLU A 62 -20.71 4.91 0.75
N ALA A 63 -21.17 6.03 1.32
CA ALA A 63 -20.33 6.91 2.11
C ALA A 63 -19.86 6.26 3.42
N VAL A 64 -20.67 5.40 4.04
CA VAL A 64 -20.31 4.63 5.24
C VAL A 64 -19.10 3.75 4.96
N GLU A 65 -19.09 2.98 3.87
CA GLU A 65 -17.95 2.11 3.52
C GLU A 65 -16.66 2.93 3.35
N TYR A 66 -16.74 4.09 2.69
CA TYR A 66 -15.61 4.99 2.55
C TYR A 66 -15.10 5.51 3.90
N LEU A 67 -16.00 5.90 4.79
CA LEU A 67 -15.66 6.40 6.12
C LEU A 67 -15.02 5.32 6.99
N VAL A 68 -15.59 4.12 7.00
CA VAL A 68 -15.02 2.97 7.72
C VAL A 68 -13.63 2.65 7.19
N ALA A 69 -13.45 2.61 5.86
CA ALA A 69 -12.15 2.39 5.24
C ALA A 69 -11.12 3.48 5.62
N SER A 70 -11.56 4.75 5.69
CA SER A 70 -10.73 5.86 6.14
C SER A 70 -10.31 5.70 7.61
N GLY A 71 -11.22 5.31 8.50
CA GLY A 71 -10.93 5.04 9.90
C GLY A 71 -9.91 3.92 10.08
N VAL A 72 -10.10 2.81 9.37
CA VAL A 72 -9.15 1.69 9.33
C VAL A 72 -7.79 2.15 8.83
N GLY A 73 -7.75 2.97 7.77
CA GLY A 73 -6.51 3.54 7.24
C GLY A 73 -5.75 4.40 8.25
N LYS A 74 -6.46 5.18 9.10
CA LYS A 74 -5.84 5.98 10.16
C LYS A 74 -5.19 5.09 11.24
N LEU A 75 -5.83 3.99 11.63
CA LEU A 75 -5.26 3.03 12.58
C LEU A 75 -4.03 2.35 11.98
N TRP A 76 -4.09 1.93 10.71
CA TRP A 76 -2.92 1.38 10.03
C TRP A 76 -1.79 2.40 9.87
N LYS A 77 -2.08 3.67 9.64
CA LYS A 77 -1.05 4.72 9.60
C LYS A 77 -0.30 4.83 10.93
N ALA A 78 -0.98 4.71 12.07
CA ALA A 78 -0.34 4.67 13.38
C ALA A 78 0.58 3.45 13.53
N VAL A 79 0.13 2.26 13.12
CA VAL A 79 0.93 1.03 13.13
C VAL A 79 2.16 1.13 12.23
N TYR A 80 2.03 1.72 11.03
CA TYR A 80 3.16 1.83 10.10
C TYR A 80 4.22 2.85 10.52
N ARG A 81 3.83 3.87 11.30
CA ARG A 81 4.77 4.84 11.86
C ARG A 81 5.69 4.21 12.90
N ASP A 82 5.16 3.30 13.71
CA ASP A 82 5.92 2.60 14.74
C ASP A 82 5.39 1.15 14.90
N GLU A 83 6.00 0.24 14.15
CA GLU A 83 5.62 -1.18 14.18
C GLU A 83 5.83 -1.81 15.57
N ALA A 84 6.75 -1.28 16.38
CA ALA A 84 6.96 -1.79 17.74
C ALA A 84 5.73 -1.56 18.64
N ARG A 85 4.92 -0.54 18.33
CA ARG A 85 3.66 -0.24 19.04
C ARG A 85 2.42 -0.89 18.43
N ALA A 86 2.58 -1.70 17.40
CA ALA A 86 1.44 -2.29 16.69
C ALA A 86 0.51 -3.11 17.61
N ASP A 87 1.08 -3.86 18.54
CA ASP A 87 0.30 -4.63 19.53
C ASP A 87 -0.43 -3.70 20.53
N GLU A 88 0.14 -2.57 20.90
CA GLU A 88 -0.51 -1.56 21.76
C GLU A 88 -1.72 -0.93 21.06
N VAL A 89 -1.55 -0.53 19.79
CA VAL A 89 -2.63 0.03 18.97
C VAL A 89 -3.77 -0.99 18.82
N ALA A 90 -3.44 -2.26 18.59
CA ALA A 90 -4.43 -3.32 18.48
C ALA A 90 -5.16 -3.57 19.82
N ALA A 91 -4.44 -3.60 20.94
CA ALA A 91 -5.03 -3.77 22.28
C ALA A 91 -5.91 -2.58 22.67
N GLU A 92 -5.50 -1.35 22.34
CA GLU A 92 -6.32 -0.15 22.54
C GLU A 92 -7.61 -0.23 21.70
N ALA A 93 -7.51 -0.63 20.42
CA ALA A 93 -8.66 -0.85 19.58
C ALA A 93 -9.59 -1.95 20.13
N GLU A 94 -9.04 -3.07 20.61
CA GLU A 94 -9.82 -4.17 21.18
C GLU A 94 -10.58 -3.76 22.45
N SER A 95 -10.02 -2.84 23.25
CA SER A 95 -10.65 -2.30 24.45
C SER A 95 -11.79 -1.30 24.17
N PHE A 96 -11.95 -0.86 22.93
CA PHE A 96 -12.99 0.08 22.55
C PHE A 96 -14.36 -0.62 22.46
N HIS A 97 -15.30 -0.13 23.27
CA HIS A 97 -16.68 -0.58 23.33
C HIS A 97 -17.60 0.54 22.87
N GLY A 98 -17.55 0.85 21.58
CA GLY A 98 -18.43 1.83 20.96
C GLY A 98 -19.57 1.16 20.20
N GLU A 99 -20.46 1.99 19.71
CA GLU A 99 -21.57 1.63 18.85
C GLU A 99 -21.30 2.18 17.44
N HIS A 100 -22.22 2.02 16.52
CA HIS A 100 -22.19 2.60 15.17
C HIS A 100 -20.90 2.29 14.37
N TYR A 101 -20.33 3.30 13.72
CA TYR A 101 -19.21 3.13 12.78
C TYR A 101 -17.87 2.91 13.47
N GLY A 102 -17.69 3.42 14.68
CA GLY A 102 -16.50 3.17 15.50
C GLY A 102 -16.30 1.67 15.74
N GLN A 103 -17.37 0.95 16.02
CA GLN A 103 -17.32 -0.51 16.14
C GLN A 103 -16.94 -1.20 14.82
N GLN A 104 -17.49 -0.75 13.68
CA GLN A 104 -17.16 -1.31 12.37
C GLN A 104 -15.68 -1.07 12.01
N VAL A 105 -15.15 0.13 12.28
CA VAL A 105 -13.73 0.46 12.09
C VAL A 105 -12.85 -0.46 12.93
N ARG A 106 -13.17 -0.61 14.22
CA ARG A 106 -12.45 -1.51 15.14
C ARG A 106 -12.41 -2.93 14.62
N ASP A 107 -13.58 -3.49 14.34
CA ASP A 107 -13.73 -4.89 13.96
C ASP A 107 -12.97 -5.20 12.66
N ARG A 108 -13.07 -4.31 11.67
CA ARG A 108 -12.35 -4.43 10.42
C ARG A 108 -10.84 -4.29 10.60
N PHE A 109 -10.37 -3.31 11.38
CA PHE A 109 -8.95 -3.13 11.68
C PHE A 109 -8.38 -4.35 12.37
N LEU A 110 -9.04 -4.87 13.42
CA LEU A 110 -8.57 -6.05 14.15
C LEU A 110 -8.55 -7.31 13.30
N ALA A 111 -9.53 -7.48 12.41
CA ALA A 111 -9.53 -8.59 11.46
C ALA A 111 -8.35 -8.51 10.49
N GLU A 112 -8.10 -7.34 9.88
CA GLU A 112 -6.97 -7.11 8.97
C GLU A 112 -5.63 -7.24 9.71
N TYR A 113 -5.53 -6.74 10.95
CA TYR A 113 -4.32 -6.83 11.78
C TYR A 113 -3.95 -8.29 12.10
N ARG A 114 -4.91 -9.10 12.55
CA ARG A 114 -4.69 -10.53 12.81
C ARG A 114 -4.30 -11.27 11.53
N ALA A 115 -4.99 -11.01 10.43
CA ALA A 115 -4.68 -11.60 9.13
C ALA A 115 -3.27 -11.27 8.63
N ALA A 116 -2.78 -10.06 8.89
CA ALA A 116 -1.42 -9.64 8.55
C ALA A 116 -0.39 -10.29 9.49
N LYS A 117 -0.64 -10.27 10.80
CA LYS A 117 0.28 -10.81 11.81
C LYS A 117 0.46 -12.33 11.69
N GLU A 118 -0.61 -13.04 11.40
CA GLU A 118 -0.64 -14.50 11.27
C GLU A 118 -0.27 -14.99 9.86
N LEU A 119 -0.03 -14.07 8.90
CA LEU A 119 0.31 -14.45 7.54
C LEU A 119 1.63 -15.24 7.53
N PRO A 120 1.62 -16.51 7.11
CA PRO A 120 2.86 -17.27 7.00
C PRO A 120 3.72 -16.70 5.88
N VAL A 121 5.02 -16.60 6.12
CA VAL A 121 5.99 -16.25 5.07
C VAL A 121 6.11 -17.47 4.14
N PRO A 122 5.86 -17.32 2.83
CA PRO A 122 5.94 -18.43 1.89
C PRO A 122 7.34 -19.07 1.86
N GLU A 123 7.36 -20.37 1.64
CA GLU A 123 8.61 -21.15 1.54
C GLU A 123 9.56 -20.60 0.48
N GLY A 124 10.86 -20.69 0.71
CA GLY A 124 11.89 -20.18 -0.17
C GLY A 124 12.22 -18.70 0.00
N TYR A 125 11.55 -18.00 0.93
CA TYR A 125 11.87 -16.60 1.22
C TYR A 125 13.28 -16.44 1.79
N ASN A 126 14.08 -15.55 1.19
CA ASN A 126 15.49 -15.36 1.54
C ASN A 126 15.95 -13.90 1.42
N PHE A 127 15.07 -12.93 1.64
CA PHE A 127 15.45 -11.52 1.52
C PHE A 127 16.49 -11.11 2.57
N ARG A 128 17.63 -10.57 2.10
CA ARG A 128 18.77 -10.15 2.93
C ARG A 128 19.22 -8.75 2.51
N PRO A 129 18.65 -7.68 3.10
CA PRO A 129 18.94 -6.30 2.70
C PRO A 129 20.44 -5.96 2.77
N ASN A 130 21.14 -6.55 3.73
CA ASN A 130 22.59 -6.33 3.92
C ASN A 130 23.45 -7.52 3.41
N GLY A 131 22.86 -8.44 2.65
CA GLY A 131 23.54 -9.64 2.17
C GLY A 131 23.93 -10.66 3.26
N ARG A 132 23.61 -10.41 4.53
CA ARG A 132 23.99 -11.24 5.67
C ARG A 132 22.79 -11.84 6.38
N ASP A 133 21.97 -10.99 6.98
CA ASP A 133 20.89 -11.42 7.86
C ASP A 133 19.57 -11.49 7.09
N LEU A 134 18.81 -12.57 7.32
CA LEU A 134 17.46 -12.71 6.83
C LEU A 134 16.57 -11.66 7.49
N ALA A 135 15.89 -10.86 6.70
CA ALA A 135 14.93 -9.87 7.19
C ALA A 135 13.51 -10.37 6.95
N ASP A 136 12.77 -10.58 8.03
CA ASP A 136 11.33 -10.89 7.92
C ASP A 136 10.56 -9.76 7.24
N PRO A 137 9.50 -10.08 6.49
CA PRO A 137 8.60 -9.06 5.98
C PRO A 137 7.99 -8.26 7.14
N ASN A 138 8.04 -6.92 7.04
CA ASN A 138 7.42 -6.06 8.03
C ASN A 138 5.88 -6.16 7.96
N LEU A 139 5.21 -5.62 8.97
CA LEU A 139 3.77 -5.74 9.11
C LEU A 139 3.01 -5.08 7.94
N MET A 140 3.50 -3.95 7.38
CA MET A 140 2.92 -3.32 6.20
C MET A 140 2.96 -4.25 4.98
N GLN A 141 4.07 -4.95 4.77
CA GLN A 141 4.23 -5.89 3.67
C GLN A 141 3.31 -7.10 3.83
N ARG A 142 3.20 -7.62 5.04
CA ARG A 142 2.27 -8.72 5.39
C ARG A 142 0.81 -8.28 5.24
N HIS A 143 0.47 -7.05 5.66
CA HIS A 143 -0.88 -6.51 5.48
C HIS A 143 -1.24 -6.39 4.00
N ALA A 144 -0.38 -5.80 3.17
CA ALA A 144 -0.63 -5.72 1.74
C ALA A 144 -0.82 -7.12 1.11
N ALA A 145 0.00 -8.09 1.48
CA ALA A 145 -0.11 -9.46 0.98
C ALA A 145 -1.38 -10.17 1.46
N SER A 146 -1.79 -9.99 2.72
CA SER A 146 -3.06 -10.56 3.24
C SER A 146 -4.28 -9.98 2.53
N LEU A 147 -4.28 -8.66 2.28
CA LEU A 147 -5.35 -8.02 1.51
C LEU A 147 -5.43 -8.55 0.06
N VAL A 148 -4.29 -8.77 -0.60
CA VAL A 148 -4.29 -9.37 -1.96
C VAL A 148 -4.82 -10.80 -1.92
N ARG A 149 -4.47 -11.61 -0.91
CA ARG A 149 -5.01 -12.96 -0.71
C ARG A 149 -6.54 -12.93 -0.62
N ASP A 150 -7.07 -12.01 0.18
CA ASP A 150 -8.49 -12.01 0.54
C ASP A 150 -9.35 -11.25 -0.48
N LYS A 151 -8.88 -10.09 -0.95
CA LYS A 151 -9.65 -9.19 -1.83
C LYS A 151 -9.30 -9.31 -3.31
N ARG A 152 -8.15 -9.93 -3.66
CA ARG A 152 -7.64 -10.12 -5.03
C ARG A 152 -7.31 -8.82 -5.81
N ARG A 153 -7.68 -7.66 -5.28
CA ARG A 153 -7.41 -6.33 -5.86
C ARG A 153 -7.04 -5.37 -4.74
N VAL A 154 -5.85 -4.81 -4.78
CA VAL A 154 -5.35 -3.92 -3.74
C VAL A 154 -4.51 -2.82 -4.36
N GLY A 155 -4.76 -1.57 -3.96
CA GLY A 155 -3.87 -0.44 -4.17
C GLY A 155 -2.94 -0.29 -2.95
N ASN A 156 -1.63 -0.26 -3.17
CA ASN A 156 -0.67 0.01 -2.11
C ASN A 156 -0.16 1.45 -2.24
N TRP A 157 -0.71 2.34 -1.43
CA TRP A 157 -0.41 3.78 -1.40
C TRP A 157 0.58 4.16 -0.30
N SER A 158 1.34 3.22 0.23
CA SER A 158 2.39 3.52 1.22
C SER A 158 3.47 4.43 0.63
N GLY A 159 4.11 5.21 1.50
CA GLY A 159 5.11 6.21 1.11
C GLY A 159 6.33 5.65 0.36
N THR A 160 7.17 6.54 -0.15
CA THR A 160 8.43 6.17 -0.79
C THR A 160 9.35 5.46 0.21
N GLY A 161 10.04 4.42 -0.21
CA GLY A 161 10.94 3.65 0.68
C GLY A 161 10.25 2.60 1.57
N ALA A 162 8.91 2.55 1.63
CA ALA A 162 8.15 1.61 2.47
C ALA A 162 8.27 0.12 2.06
N GLY A 163 9.02 -0.21 0.99
CA GLY A 163 9.21 -1.59 0.55
C GLY A 163 8.05 -2.16 -0.27
N LYS A 164 7.35 -1.32 -1.06
CA LYS A 164 6.24 -1.74 -1.93
C LYS A 164 6.59 -2.88 -2.88
N THR A 165 7.80 -2.89 -3.43
CA THR A 165 8.29 -3.96 -4.30
C THR A 165 8.24 -5.30 -3.58
N LEU A 166 8.78 -5.37 -2.37
CA LEU A 166 8.76 -6.58 -1.57
C LEU A 166 7.34 -6.98 -1.16
N SER A 167 6.46 -6.01 -0.88
CA SER A 167 5.03 -6.28 -0.64
C SER A 167 4.36 -6.99 -1.81
N ALA A 168 4.63 -6.55 -3.04
CA ALA A 168 4.06 -7.15 -4.25
C ALA A 168 4.66 -8.55 -4.53
N ILE A 169 5.96 -8.73 -4.29
CA ILE A 169 6.62 -10.03 -4.39
C ILE A 169 6.02 -11.01 -3.39
N LEU A 170 5.90 -10.61 -2.12
CA LEU A 170 5.28 -11.43 -1.07
C LEU A 170 3.83 -11.80 -1.42
N ALA A 171 3.03 -10.81 -1.86
CA ALA A 171 1.64 -11.04 -2.27
C ALA A 171 1.54 -12.07 -3.39
N SER A 172 2.42 -12.01 -4.40
CA SER A 172 2.45 -12.99 -5.48
C SER A 172 2.71 -14.40 -4.96
N ARG A 173 3.56 -14.57 -3.97
CA ARG A 173 3.87 -15.88 -3.38
C ARG A 173 2.76 -16.41 -2.49
N VAL A 174 2.11 -15.53 -1.73
CA VAL A 174 0.97 -15.89 -0.88
C VAL A 174 -0.19 -16.44 -1.69
N ILE A 175 -0.48 -15.89 -2.87
CA ILE A 175 -1.54 -16.40 -3.76
C ILE A 175 -1.07 -17.52 -4.69
N SER A 176 0.25 -17.76 -4.77
CA SER A 176 0.90 -18.84 -5.52
C SER A 176 0.36 -19.05 -6.95
N PRO A 177 0.35 -18.03 -7.82
CA PRO A 177 -0.11 -18.15 -9.19
C PRO A 177 0.91 -18.91 -10.05
N SER A 178 0.46 -19.55 -11.13
CA SER A 178 1.35 -20.21 -12.11
C SER A 178 2.28 -19.21 -12.82
N LEU A 179 1.85 -17.95 -12.95
CA LEU A 179 2.59 -16.87 -13.59
C LEU A 179 2.26 -15.54 -12.90
N THR A 180 3.29 -14.75 -12.61
CA THR A 180 3.15 -13.36 -12.17
C THR A 180 3.69 -12.45 -13.26
N VAL A 181 2.89 -11.48 -13.70
CA VAL A 181 3.30 -10.46 -14.67
C VAL A 181 3.49 -9.13 -13.92
N VAL A 182 4.66 -8.54 -14.06
CA VAL A 182 4.99 -7.22 -13.50
C VAL A 182 5.09 -6.23 -14.66
N CYS A 183 4.23 -5.21 -14.66
CA CYS A 183 4.30 -4.09 -15.59
C CYS A 183 4.92 -2.89 -14.88
N CYS A 184 6.05 -2.41 -15.37
CA CYS A 184 6.78 -1.30 -14.78
C CYS A 184 7.54 -0.50 -15.85
N PRO A 185 8.00 0.72 -15.55
CA PRO A 185 8.88 1.48 -16.44
C PRO A 185 10.17 0.72 -16.75
N ASN A 186 10.69 0.88 -17.99
CA ASN A 186 11.91 0.17 -18.44
C ASN A 186 13.11 0.39 -17.50
N SER A 187 13.24 1.57 -16.91
CA SER A 187 14.34 1.94 -16.01
C SER A 187 14.41 1.10 -14.71
N VAL A 188 13.32 0.45 -14.32
CA VAL A 188 13.26 -0.33 -13.06
C VAL A 188 13.12 -1.85 -13.28
N VAL A 189 13.13 -2.33 -14.53
CA VAL A 189 13.00 -3.76 -14.86
C VAL A 189 14.07 -4.59 -14.17
N ASP A 190 15.33 -4.17 -14.26
CA ASP A 190 16.46 -4.88 -13.65
C ASP A 190 16.39 -4.86 -12.11
N GLY A 191 15.85 -3.76 -11.54
CA GLY A 191 15.58 -3.67 -10.11
C GLY A 191 14.57 -4.74 -9.67
N TRP A 192 13.45 -4.85 -10.37
CA TRP A 192 12.45 -5.87 -10.09
C TRP A 192 13.00 -7.29 -10.20
N SER A 193 13.78 -7.57 -11.27
CA SER A 193 14.40 -8.88 -11.45
C SER A 193 15.32 -9.24 -10.27
N ARG A 194 16.15 -8.29 -9.84
CA ARG A 194 17.07 -8.45 -8.70
C ARG A 194 16.31 -8.67 -7.40
N ASP A 195 15.29 -7.88 -7.14
CA ASP A 195 14.51 -7.97 -5.90
C ASP A 195 13.71 -9.28 -5.82
N ILE A 196 13.15 -9.75 -6.94
CA ILE A 196 12.46 -11.05 -7.01
C ILE A 196 13.44 -12.19 -6.69
N GLN A 197 14.61 -12.21 -7.35
CA GLN A 197 15.61 -13.26 -7.14
C GLN A 197 16.28 -13.14 -5.76
N GLY A 198 16.41 -11.92 -5.22
CA GLY A 198 16.91 -11.70 -3.87
C GLY A 198 15.94 -12.24 -2.81
N ALA A 199 14.64 -12.02 -3.00
CA ALA A 199 13.63 -12.50 -2.06
C ALA A 199 13.31 -14.00 -2.23
N TYR A 200 13.38 -14.51 -3.47
CA TYR A 200 13.09 -15.91 -3.82
C TYR A 200 14.08 -16.39 -4.90
N PRO A 201 15.26 -16.89 -4.50
CA PRO A 201 16.35 -17.25 -5.44
C PRO A 201 15.96 -18.26 -6.54
N ASP A 202 15.03 -19.16 -6.24
CA ASP A 202 14.58 -20.20 -7.18
C ASP A 202 13.55 -19.69 -8.20
N SER A 203 13.30 -18.37 -8.25
CA SER A 203 12.34 -17.78 -9.19
C SER A 203 12.89 -17.78 -10.60
N GLY A 204 12.16 -18.36 -11.56
CA GLY A 204 12.39 -18.11 -12.98
C GLY A 204 11.90 -16.70 -13.34
N VAL A 205 12.83 -15.80 -13.70
CA VAL A 205 12.49 -14.43 -14.11
C VAL A 205 12.84 -14.24 -15.58
N VAL A 206 11.87 -13.78 -16.37
CA VAL A 206 12.08 -13.40 -17.78
C VAL A 206 11.75 -11.91 -17.90
N THR A 207 12.71 -11.14 -18.37
CA THR A 207 12.54 -9.70 -18.58
C THR A 207 12.37 -9.38 -20.06
N LYS A 208 11.50 -8.43 -20.36
CA LYS A 208 11.33 -7.89 -21.71
C LYS A 208 11.10 -6.40 -21.60
N THR A 209 11.99 -5.62 -22.20
CA THR A 209 11.80 -4.19 -22.37
C THR A 209 10.95 -3.91 -23.62
N TRP A 210 10.02 -3.00 -23.51
CA TRP A 210 9.25 -2.52 -24.65
C TRP A 210 10.00 -1.36 -25.28
N ASN A 211 10.41 -1.55 -26.54
CA ASN A 211 10.90 -0.48 -27.39
C ASN A 211 9.81 -0.23 -28.44
N PRO A 212 9.12 0.95 -28.40
CA PRO A 212 8.11 1.32 -29.40
C PRO A 212 8.71 1.49 -30.78
#